data_7f74fd7fe6f65e7818fed535ef609bd6
#
_entry.id   7f74fd7fe6f65e7818fed535ef609bd6
#
_cell.length_a   1.000
_cell.length_b   1.000
_cell.length_c   1.000
_cell.angle_alpha   90.00
_cell.angle_beta   90.00
_cell.angle_gamma   90.00
#
_symmetry.space_group_name_H-M   'P 1'
#
loop_
_entity.id
_entity.type
_entity.pdbx_description
1 polymer ?
#
loop_
_entity_poly.entity_id
_entity_poly.type
_entity_poly.pdbx_seq_one_letter_code
_entity_poly.pdbx_strand_id
1 'polypeptide(L)'
;MLGVNYKKIESNSVGYKKDYEMFSMDFEEFLWAKGYGNDTVENLLSHMKGFTPFSELEMNVFHSLFLDYNILGGMPAVVAEYIVRNTFEGSLDTQKQLIADYKEDIRKYATGIDQTRIINVFNRVAPQLARENKKFQISKVASGARFRDYRGCAEWLSDAGMVNICYCMEFPELPLGGNYEPDTFKLYFADTGLLVSMLDDESQEDLRANKNLGVYKGALYENMVGEALIKQGYKLFYYKKEDSTLEADFFIRSIASLIPVEVKAKSGRAKSMKTLITSDHYPDIRYGIKFSKNNIGHEDRIYTFPYFCTFLLKRFMVGFHAEEETE
;
A
#
# COMPACT_ATOMS: atom_id res chain seq x y z
N MET A 1 6.87 12.95 -14.40
CA MET A 1 7.09 11.57 -14.86
C MET A 1 8.49 11.37 -15.48
N LEU A 2 9.51 11.24 -14.63
CA LEU A 2 10.89 11.03 -15.10
C LEU A 2 11.07 9.65 -15.74
N GLY A 3 10.42 8.59 -15.26
CA GLY A 3 10.56 7.23 -15.76
C GLY A 3 10.13 6.99 -17.23
N VAL A 4 9.24 7.83 -17.76
CA VAL A 4 8.75 7.72 -19.15
C VAL A 4 9.64 8.46 -20.15
N ASN A 5 10.49 9.37 -19.69
CA ASN A 5 11.40 10.15 -20.56
C ASN A 5 12.66 9.40 -21.00
N TYR A 6 12.95 8.22 -20.48
CA TYR A 6 14.13 7.42 -20.85
C TYR A 6 14.24 7.10 -22.36
N LYS A 7 13.13 7.11 -23.09
CA LYS A 7 13.14 6.91 -24.55
C LYS A 7 13.84 8.02 -25.37
N LYS A 8 14.15 9.17 -24.73
CA LYS A 8 14.83 10.31 -25.38
C LYS A 8 16.32 10.39 -25.08
N ILE A 9 16.85 9.47 -24.29
CA ILE A 9 18.28 9.43 -23.94
C ILE A 9 18.98 8.54 -24.99
N GLU A 10 19.90 9.12 -25.77
CA GLU A 10 20.59 8.43 -26.83
C GLU A 10 21.51 7.30 -26.36
N SER A 11 22.02 7.35 -25.14
CA SER A 11 22.75 6.23 -24.54
C SER A 11 22.59 6.21 -23.01
N ASN A 12 22.55 5.00 -22.44
CA ASN A 12 22.59 4.76 -21.00
C ASN A 12 23.99 4.28 -20.59
N SER A 13 24.56 4.89 -19.54
CA SER A 13 25.85 4.48 -18.97
C SER A 13 25.70 3.15 -18.22
N VAL A 14 25.63 2.04 -18.95
CA VAL A 14 25.51 0.71 -18.36
C VAL A 14 26.74 0.42 -17.46
N GLY A 15 26.49 0.08 -16.19
CA GLY A 15 27.55 -0.22 -15.22
C GLY A 15 28.20 1.00 -14.54
N TYR A 16 27.90 2.24 -14.96
CA TYR A 16 28.47 3.47 -14.42
C TYR A 16 27.45 4.41 -13.75
N LYS A 17 26.22 3.94 -13.55
CA LYS A 17 25.16 4.71 -12.86
C LYS A 17 24.62 3.95 -11.66
N LYS A 18 24.14 4.69 -10.68
CA LYS A 18 23.32 4.19 -9.58
C LYS A 18 21.99 4.90 -9.64
N ASP A 19 20.93 4.14 -9.84
CA ASP A 19 19.57 4.68 -9.86
C ASP A 19 19.06 4.78 -8.42
N TYR A 20 18.40 5.88 -8.11
CA TYR A 20 17.67 6.10 -6.86
C TYR A 20 16.20 6.31 -7.21
N GLU A 21 15.35 5.47 -6.68
CA GLU A 21 13.91 5.65 -6.78
C GLU A 21 13.44 6.62 -5.70
N MET A 22 12.71 7.67 -6.11
CA MET A 22 12.14 8.65 -5.20
C MET A 22 10.62 8.45 -5.17
N PHE A 23 10.10 8.23 -3.97
CA PHE A 23 8.66 8.11 -3.70
C PHE A 23 8.09 9.43 -3.21
N SER A 24 6.75 9.51 -3.09
CA SER A 24 6.11 10.52 -2.25
C SER A 24 6.52 10.34 -0.79
N MET A 25 6.39 11.38 0.03
CA MET A 25 6.76 11.35 1.46
C MET A 25 6.07 10.19 2.17
N ASP A 26 6.80 9.48 3.01
CA ASP A 26 6.22 8.49 3.92
C ASP A 26 5.68 9.13 5.20
N PHE A 27 5.17 8.33 6.12
CA PHE A 27 4.60 8.86 7.36
C PHE A 27 5.67 9.46 8.29
N GLU A 28 6.91 8.97 8.26
CA GLU A 28 8.03 9.55 8.99
C GLU A 28 8.34 10.96 8.50
N GLU A 29 8.46 11.14 7.19
CA GLU A 29 8.71 12.44 6.56
C GLU A 29 7.54 13.42 6.80
N PHE A 30 6.30 12.92 6.82
CA PHE A 30 5.13 13.70 7.22
C PHE A 30 5.20 14.13 8.68
N LEU A 31 5.63 13.25 9.59
CA LEU A 31 5.84 13.61 11.00
C LEU A 31 6.91 14.70 11.13
N TRP A 32 8.01 14.61 10.38
CA TRP A 32 9.03 15.68 10.35
C TRP A 32 8.46 17.00 9.83
N ALA A 33 7.67 16.97 8.78
CA ALA A 33 6.99 18.16 8.26
C ALA A 33 6.03 18.79 9.29
N LYS A 34 5.44 17.97 10.19
CA LYS A 34 4.61 18.42 11.32
C LYS A 34 5.43 18.88 12.53
N GLY A 35 6.79 18.83 12.47
CA GLY A 35 7.70 19.28 13.53
C GLY A 35 8.05 18.20 14.57
N TYR A 36 7.67 16.93 14.36
CA TYR A 36 8.14 15.83 15.21
C TYR A 36 9.59 15.48 14.86
N GLY A 37 10.38 15.13 15.87
CA GLY A 37 11.78 14.76 15.70
C GLY A 37 12.01 13.24 15.50
N ASN A 38 13.26 12.86 15.28
CA ASN A 38 13.67 11.46 15.16
C ASN A 38 13.41 10.65 16.44
N ASP A 39 13.47 11.29 17.61
CA ASP A 39 13.14 10.70 18.90
C ASP A 39 11.73 10.15 18.96
N THR A 40 10.77 10.82 18.31
CA THR A 40 9.40 10.33 18.18
C THR A 40 9.36 9.01 17.40
N VAL A 41 10.06 8.94 16.28
CA VAL A 41 10.11 7.75 15.44
C VAL A 41 10.81 6.59 16.13
N GLU A 42 11.93 6.87 16.81
CA GLU A 42 12.64 5.87 17.60
C GLU A 42 11.80 5.36 18.79
N ASN A 43 10.98 6.22 19.41
CA ASN A 43 10.04 5.80 20.43
C ASN A 43 8.99 4.83 19.88
N LEU A 44 8.38 5.14 18.71
CA LEU A 44 7.44 4.24 18.04
C LEU A 44 8.08 2.87 17.75
N LEU A 45 9.30 2.87 17.22
CA LEU A 45 10.05 1.64 16.93
C LEU A 45 10.38 0.86 18.21
N SER A 46 10.72 1.55 19.30
CA SER A 46 10.99 0.94 20.62
C SER A 46 9.76 0.21 21.15
N HIS A 47 8.58 0.81 21.04
CA HIS A 47 7.31 0.16 21.41
C HIS A 47 7.08 -1.12 20.59
N MET A 48 7.33 -1.07 19.25
CA MET A 48 7.21 -2.26 18.40
C MET A 48 8.17 -3.37 18.82
N LYS A 49 9.47 -3.05 19.01
CA LYS A 49 10.51 -4.03 19.36
C LYS A 49 10.32 -4.61 20.75
N GLY A 50 9.86 -3.82 21.70
CA GLY A 50 9.59 -4.24 23.07
C GLY A 50 8.20 -4.85 23.28
N PHE A 51 7.37 -4.95 22.25
CA PHE A 51 5.95 -5.34 22.36
C PHE A 51 5.20 -4.60 23.46
N THR A 52 5.57 -3.34 23.69
CA THR A 52 4.99 -2.49 24.73
C THR A 52 3.80 -1.72 24.14
N PRO A 53 2.59 -1.88 24.66
CA PRO A 53 1.45 -1.10 24.20
C PRO A 53 1.66 0.40 24.38
N PHE A 54 1.18 1.18 23.42
CA PHE A 54 1.08 2.64 23.54
C PHE A 54 0.06 3.04 24.59
N SER A 55 0.25 4.17 25.23
CA SER A 55 -0.79 4.81 26.04
C SER A 55 -2.00 5.23 25.19
N GLU A 56 -3.15 5.42 25.80
CA GLU A 56 -4.36 5.90 25.11
C GLU A 56 -4.13 7.25 24.42
N LEU A 57 -3.35 8.14 25.05
CA LEU A 57 -3.00 9.43 24.48
C LEU A 57 -2.17 9.28 23.20
N GLU A 58 -1.11 8.47 23.23
CA GLU A 58 -0.29 8.20 22.06
C GLU A 58 -1.10 7.57 20.91
N MET A 59 -1.94 6.58 21.24
CA MET A 59 -2.84 5.96 20.25
C MET A 59 -3.72 7.00 19.56
N ASN A 60 -4.33 7.90 20.31
CA ASN A 60 -5.22 8.93 19.77
C ASN A 60 -4.45 9.94 18.91
N VAL A 61 -3.28 10.42 19.38
CA VAL A 61 -2.45 11.37 18.64
C VAL A 61 -1.97 10.77 17.33
N PHE A 62 -1.34 9.59 17.37
CA PHE A 62 -0.77 8.99 16.14
C PHE A 62 -1.84 8.47 15.18
N HIS A 63 -2.98 8.01 15.66
CA HIS A 63 -4.10 7.69 14.78
C HIS A 63 -4.67 8.92 14.08
N SER A 64 -4.74 10.06 14.75
CA SER A 64 -5.19 11.31 14.13
C SER A 64 -4.21 11.78 13.06
N LEU A 65 -2.91 11.87 13.39
CA LEU A 65 -1.86 12.25 12.44
C LEU A 65 -1.82 11.32 11.22
N PHE A 66 -2.01 10.03 11.46
CA PHE A 66 -2.00 9.04 10.42
C PHE A 66 -3.25 9.10 9.53
N LEU A 67 -4.41 9.47 10.09
CA LEU A 67 -5.61 9.75 9.31
C LEU A 67 -5.40 10.98 8.41
N ASP A 68 -4.81 12.05 8.94
CA ASP A 68 -4.47 13.24 8.15
C ASP A 68 -3.54 12.89 7.00
N TYR A 69 -2.47 12.14 7.28
CA TYR A 69 -1.54 11.65 6.25
C TYR A 69 -2.25 10.82 5.18
N ASN A 70 -3.18 9.94 5.56
CA ASN A 70 -3.92 9.11 4.59
C ASN A 70 -4.83 9.92 3.68
N ILE A 71 -5.41 10.99 4.20
CA ILE A 71 -6.26 11.90 3.40
C ILE A 71 -5.41 12.73 2.45
N LEU A 72 -4.28 13.23 2.93
CA LEU A 72 -3.37 14.08 2.15
C LEU A 72 -2.49 13.28 1.18
N GLY A 73 -2.08 12.08 1.58
CA GLY A 73 -0.97 11.37 0.95
C GLY A 73 0.36 12.01 1.25
N GLY A 74 1.41 11.55 0.55
CA GLY A 74 2.78 12.02 0.69
C GLY A 74 3.26 12.94 -0.43
N MET A 75 2.40 13.40 -1.34
CA MET A 75 2.83 14.33 -2.40
C MET A 75 3.32 15.65 -1.79
N PRO A 76 4.61 16.05 -2.01
CA PRO A 76 5.20 17.19 -1.30
C PRO A 76 4.41 18.49 -1.44
N ALA A 77 3.84 18.78 -2.62
CA ALA A 77 3.04 19.98 -2.85
C ALA A 77 1.77 20.00 -1.98
N VAL A 78 1.11 18.84 -1.82
CA VAL A 78 -0.10 18.68 -1.00
C VAL A 78 0.23 18.84 0.48
N VAL A 79 1.30 18.18 0.94
CA VAL A 79 1.76 18.27 2.34
C VAL A 79 2.19 19.70 2.68
N ALA A 80 2.95 20.36 1.81
CA ALA A 80 3.38 21.74 2.03
C ALA A 80 2.20 22.71 2.18
N GLU A 81 1.17 22.58 1.33
CA GLU A 81 -0.05 23.39 1.42
C GLU A 81 -0.76 23.19 2.77
N TYR A 82 -0.90 21.92 3.20
CA TYR A 82 -1.51 21.57 4.49
C TYR A 82 -0.70 22.14 5.68
N ILE A 83 0.63 22.04 5.65
CA ILE A 83 1.48 22.55 6.73
C ILE A 83 1.36 24.08 6.84
N VAL A 84 1.36 24.79 5.71
CA VAL A 84 1.27 26.27 5.69
C VAL A 84 -0.09 26.75 6.18
N ARG A 85 -1.17 26.13 5.72
CA ARG A 85 -2.55 26.54 6.06
C ARG A 85 -3.08 25.95 7.35
N ASN A 86 -2.50 24.84 7.79
CA ASN A 86 -2.99 24.02 8.91
C ASN A 86 -4.46 23.59 8.75
N THR A 87 -4.92 23.40 7.51
CA THR A 87 -6.24 22.92 7.13
C THR A 87 -6.15 22.10 5.85
N PHE A 88 -7.17 21.28 5.55
CA PHE A 88 -7.24 20.53 4.29
C PHE A 88 -7.61 21.42 3.08
N GLU A 89 -8.04 22.65 3.32
CA GLU A 89 -8.40 23.61 2.28
C GLU A 89 -7.18 23.90 1.38
N GLY A 90 -7.38 23.83 0.05
CA GLY A 90 -6.32 23.97 -0.95
C GLY A 90 -5.55 22.68 -1.22
N SER A 91 -5.26 21.86 -0.19
CA SER A 91 -4.54 20.59 -0.37
C SER A 91 -5.32 19.60 -1.25
N LEU A 92 -6.64 19.53 -1.08
CA LEU A 92 -7.49 18.65 -1.89
C LEU A 92 -7.61 19.16 -3.33
N ASP A 93 -7.60 20.47 -3.56
CA ASP A 93 -7.57 21.05 -4.90
C ASP A 93 -6.24 20.71 -5.60
N THR A 94 -5.13 20.78 -4.87
CA THR A 94 -3.81 20.36 -5.36
C THR A 94 -3.79 18.87 -5.73
N GLN A 95 -4.41 18.01 -4.94
CA GLN A 95 -4.56 16.58 -5.29
C GLN A 95 -5.39 16.37 -6.56
N LYS A 96 -6.53 17.06 -6.70
CA LYS A 96 -7.37 17.00 -7.90
C LYS A 96 -6.59 17.45 -9.14
N GLN A 97 -5.77 18.51 -8.99
CA GLN A 97 -4.91 19.00 -10.07
C GLN A 97 -3.86 17.95 -10.46
N LEU A 98 -3.21 17.29 -9.50
CA LEU A 98 -2.25 16.21 -9.77
C LEU A 98 -2.87 15.04 -10.56
N ILE A 99 -4.12 14.67 -10.26
CA ILE A 99 -4.84 13.65 -11.04
C ILE A 99 -5.09 14.12 -12.48
N ALA A 100 -5.43 15.39 -12.68
CA ALA A 100 -5.60 15.96 -14.01
C ALA A 100 -4.29 15.95 -14.78
N ASP A 101 -3.20 16.38 -14.17
CA ASP A 101 -1.85 16.41 -14.73
C ASP A 101 -1.37 14.99 -15.12
N TYR A 102 -1.64 13.98 -14.28
CA TYR A 102 -1.32 12.58 -14.60
C TYR A 102 -2.08 12.09 -15.84
N LYS A 103 -3.36 12.47 -15.99
CA LYS A 103 -4.11 12.12 -17.20
C LYS A 103 -3.58 12.83 -18.45
N GLU A 104 -3.11 14.06 -18.32
CA GLU A 104 -2.43 14.77 -19.40
C GLU A 104 -1.10 14.11 -19.76
N ASP A 105 -0.32 13.71 -18.75
CA ASP A 105 0.92 12.99 -18.94
C ASP A 105 0.71 11.64 -19.65
N ILE A 106 -0.35 10.89 -19.31
CA ILE A 106 -0.72 9.66 -20.03
C ILE A 106 -0.95 9.99 -21.52
N ARG A 107 -1.73 11.04 -21.83
CA ARG A 107 -1.98 11.46 -23.21
C ARG A 107 -0.71 11.87 -23.96
N LYS A 108 0.24 12.46 -23.28
CA LYS A 108 1.49 12.96 -23.87
C LYS A 108 2.54 11.87 -24.09
N TYR A 109 2.66 10.93 -23.16
CA TYR A 109 3.78 10.00 -23.12
C TYR A 109 3.43 8.56 -23.47
N ALA A 110 2.16 8.17 -23.44
CA ALA A 110 1.77 6.84 -23.86
C ALA A 110 1.95 6.66 -25.36
N THR A 111 2.85 5.77 -25.74
CA THR A 111 3.15 5.42 -27.14
C THR A 111 3.14 3.90 -27.28
N GLY A 112 2.57 3.39 -28.38
CA GLY A 112 2.50 1.95 -28.65
C GLY A 112 1.39 1.21 -27.91
N ILE A 113 0.77 1.82 -26.91
CA ILE A 113 -0.44 1.37 -26.23
C ILE A 113 -1.48 2.48 -26.36
N ASP A 114 -2.73 2.08 -26.52
CA ASP A 114 -3.85 3.04 -26.63
C ASP A 114 -3.97 3.88 -25.35
N GLN A 115 -3.75 5.18 -25.46
CA GLN A 115 -3.86 6.15 -24.35
C GLN A 115 -5.21 6.04 -23.63
N THR A 116 -6.29 5.88 -24.40
CA THR A 116 -7.64 5.73 -23.87
C THR A 116 -7.74 4.49 -22.98
N ARG A 117 -7.08 3.38 -23.34
CA ARG A 117 -7.08 2.15 -22.53
C ARG A 117 -6.35 2.34 -21.20
N ILE A 118 -5.19 3.01 -21.22
CA ILE A 118 -4.42 3.32 -20.00
C ILE A 118 -5.25 4.23 -19.07
N ILE A 119 -5.88 5.29 -19.61
CA ILE A 119 -6.75 6.19 -18.84
C ILE A 119 -7.94 5.42 -18.26
N ASN A 120 -8.53 4.52 -19.04
CA ASN A 120 -9.64 3.69 -18.56
C ASN A 120 -9.21 2.77 -17.41
N VAL A 121 -8.03 2.15 -17.48
CA VAL A 121 -7.47 1.35 -16.36
C VAL A 121 -7.26 2.25 -15.15
N PHE A 122 -6.59 3.41 -15.30
CA PHE A 122 -6.33 4.36 -14.22
C PHE A 122 -7.61 4.80 -13.51
N ASN A 123 -8.65 5.16 -14.26
CA ASN A 123 -9.93 5.58 -13.70
C ASN A 123 -10.69 4.44 -12.99
N ARG A 124 -10.34 3.17 -13.23
CA ARG A 124 -11.00 2.01 -12.62
C ARG A 124 -10.27 1.44 -11.41
N VAL A 125 -9.08 1.96 -11.06
CA VAL A 125 -8.35 1.50 -9.86
C VAL A 125 -9.19 1.75 -8.60
N ALA A 126 -9.57 3.00 -8.31
CA ALA A 126 -10.34 3.34 -7.11
C ALA A 126 -11.68 2.58 -7.00
N PRO A 127 -12.55 2.56 -8.04
CA PRO A 127 -13.81 1.81 -7.96
C PRO A 127 -13.64 0.29 -7.80
N GLN A 128 -12.52 -0.28 -8.27
CA GLN A 128 -12.29 -1.72 -8.10
C GLN A 128 -11.70 -2.07 -6.74
N LEU A 129 -10.84 -1.22 -6.18
CA LEU A 129 -10.35 -1.34 -4.81
C LEU A 129 -11.48 -1.25 -3.77
N ALA A 130 -12.50 -0.44 -4.05
CA ALA A 130 -13.67 -0.27 -3.19
C ALA A 130 -14.63 -1.49 -3.19
N ARG A 131 -14.29 -2.59 -3.85
CA ARG A 131 -15.09 -3.83 -3.85
C ARG A 131 -14.57 -4.80 -2.79
N GLU A 132 -15.43 -5.75 -2.42
CA GLU A 132 -15.04 -6.86 -1.56
C GLU A 132 -13.93 -7.72 -2.21
N ASN A 133 -14.10 -8.07 -3.49
CA ASN A 133 -13.05 -8.71 -4.28
C ASN A 133 -12.23 -7.63 -5.02
N LYS A 134 -11.02 -7.39 -4.56
CA LYS A 134 -10.10 -6.37 -5.06
C LYS A 134 -9.22 -6.83 -6.24
N LYS A 135 -9.35 -8.09 -6.70
CA LYS A 135 -8.71 -8.54 -7.95
C LYS A 135 -9.11 -7.61 -9.08
N PHE A 136 -8.12 -7.04 -9.78
CA PHE A 136 -8.40 -6.13 -10.88
C PHE A 136 -9.00 -6.87 -12.08
N GLN A 137 -10.18 -6.48 -12.49
CA GLN A 137 -10.96 -7.15 -13.54
C GLN A 137 -10.98 -6.26 -14.80
N ILE A 138 -10.26 -6.67 -15.84
CA ILE A 138 -10.23 -5.96 -17.13
C ILE A 138 -11.62 -5.85 -17.76
N SER A 139 -12.45 -6.89 -17.62
CA SER A 139 -13.85 -6.86 -18.11
C SER A 139 -14.71 -5.76 -17.48
N LYS A 140 -14.28 -5.16 -16.37
CA LYS A 140 -14.94 -4.04 -15.70
C LYS A 140 -14.37 -2.67 -16.07
N VAL A 141 -13.33 -2.63 -16.91
CA VAL A 141 -12.70 -1.36 -17.33
C VAL A 141 -13.57 -0.66 -18.35
N ALA A 142 -14.03 -1.37 -19.38
CA ALA A 142 -14.93 -0.85 -20.41
C ALA A 142 -15.82 -1.96 -20.96
N SER A 143 -16.91 -1.61 -21.64
CA SER A 143 -17.77 -2.57 -22.31
C SER A 143 -16.98 -3.33 -23.38
N GLY A 144 -17.04 -4.68 -23.34
CA GLY A 144 -16.32 -5.54 -24.26
C GLY A 144 -14.81 -5.61 -24.06
N ALA A 145 -14.27 -5.06 -22.98
CA ALA A 145 -12.84 -5.09 -22.69
C ALA A 145 -12.34 -6.53 -22.53
N ARG A 146 -11.27 -6.87 -23.25
CA ARG A 146 -10.60 -8.18 -23.20
C ARG A 146 -9.18 -8.00 -22.66
N PHE A 147 -8.68 -8.96 -21.90
CA PHE A 147 -7.35 -8.90 -21.29
C PHE A 147 -6.25 -8.59 -22.34
N ARG A 148 -6.25 -9.28 -23.49
CA ARG A 148 -5.26 -9.07 -24.56
C ARG A 148 -5.17 -7.62 -25.05
N ASP A 149 -6.29 -6.87 -25.00
CA ASP A 149 -6.36 -5.50 -25.50
C ASP A 149 -5.85 -4.47 -24.49
N TYR A 150 -5.75 -4.86 -23.20
CA TYR A 150 -5.29 -4.04 -22.08
C TYR A 150 -3.94 -4.50 -21.50
N ARG A 151 -3.33 -5.51 -22.14
CA ARG A 151 -2.01 -6.01 -21.73
C ARG A 151 -0.98 -4.88 -21.77
N GLY A 152 -0.19 -4.75 -20.70
CA GLY A 152 0.82 -3.70 -20.58
C GLY A 152 0.28 -2.35 -20.07
N CYS A 153 -1.05 -2.16 -19.93
CA CYS A 153 -1.60 -0.91 -19.38
C CYS A 153 -1.29 -0.72 -17.90
N ALA A 154 -1.39 -1.79 -17.10
CA ALA A 154 -1.08 -1.76 -15.67
C ALA A 154 0.42 -1.54 -15.44
N GLU A 155 1.25 -2.27 -16.20
CA GLU A 155 2.70 -2.15 -16.18
C GLU A 155 3.15 -0.73 -16.58
N TRP A 156 2.53 -0.15 -17.62
CA TRP A 156 2.82 1.22 -18.02
C TRP A 156 2.52 2.22 -16.88
N LEU A 157 1.38 2.08 -16.21
CA LEU A 157 1.02 2.93 -15.07
C LEU A 157 1.97 2.72 -13.88
N SER A 158 2.44 1.49 -13.67
CA SER A 158 3.42 1.16 -12.64
C SER A 158 4.79 1.76 -12.93
N ASP A 159 5.28 1.61 -14.17
CA ASP A 159 6.54 2.19 -14.63
C ASP A 159 6.52 3.73 -14.59
N ALA A 160 5.34 4.32 -14.78
CA ALA A 160 5.10 5.76 -14.65
C ALA A 160 5.02 6.22 -13.17
N GLY A 161 5.05 5.30 -12.20
CA GLY A 161 4.96 5.61 -10.77
C GLY A 161 3.57 6.07 -10.31
N MET A 162 2.52 5.69 -11.03
CA MET A 162 1.14 6.07 -10.70
C MET A 162 0.42 5.02 -9.86
N VAL A 163 0.74 3.74 -10.09
CA VAL A 163 0.16 2.61 -9.38
C VAL A 163 1.21 1.58 -8.99
N ASN A 164 0.90 0.78 -7.99
CA ASN A 164 1.66 -0.38 -7.57
C ASN A 164 0.88 -1.64 -7.94
N ILE A 165 1.55 -2.61 -8.58
CA ILE A 165 0.95 -3.90 -8.92
C ILE A 165 1.23 -4.89 -7.79
N CYS A 166 0.19 -5.56 -7.31
CA CYS A 166 0.28 -6.63 -6.33
C CYS A 166 -0.17 -7.93 -7.00
N TYR A 167 0.77 -8.82 -7.30
CA TYR A 167 0.48 -10.06 -8.01
C TYR A 167 -0.07 -11.15 -7.09
N CYS A 168 -0.97 -11.97 -7.62
CA CYS A 168 -1.46 -13.17 -6.91
C CYS A 168 -0.38 -14.25 -6.94
N MET A 169 -0.05 -14.83 -5.80
CA MET A 169 0.78 -16.02 -5.78
C MET A 169 -0.03 -17.25 -6.18
N GLU A 170 0.57 -18.15 -6.95
CA GLU A 170 -0.01 -19.46 -7.26
C GLU A 170 -0.08 -20.31 -5.98
N PHE A 171 1.01 -20.26 -5.21
CA PHE A 171 1.12 -20.89 -3.91
C PHE A 171 2.02 -20.06 -2.99
N PRO A 172 1.72 -19.91 -1.67
CA PRO A 172 2.52 -19.12 -0.76
C PRO A 172 3.77 -19.86 -0.28
N GLU A 173 4.81 -19.85 -1.10
CA GLU A 173 6.12 -20.43 -0.85
C GLU A 173 7.25 -19.53 -1.36
N LEU A 174 8.49 -19.82 -0.98
CA LEU A 174 9.67 -19.14 -1.48
C LEU A 174 10.25 -19.86 -2.73
N PRO A 175 10.80 -19.13 -3.72
CA PRO A 175 10.98 -17.67 -3.80
C PRO A 175 9.75 -16.95 -4.34
N LEU A 176 9.38 -15.81 -3.76
CA LEU A 176 8.21 -15.01 -4.15
C LEU A 176 8.19 -14.65 -5.65
N GLY A 177 9.34 -14.30 -6.23
CA GLY A 177 9.43 -13.81 -7.61
C GLY A 177 9.29 -14.88 -8.69
N GLY A 178 9.21 -16.16 -8.33
CA GLY A 178 9.07 -17.29 -9.27
C GLY A 178 7.72 -17.99 -9.22
N ASN A 179 6.81 -17.51 -8.36
CA ASN A 179 5.59 -18.26 -8.02
C ASN A 179 4.38 -17.31 -7.94
N TYR A 180 4.05 -16.65 -9.07
CA TYR A 180 2.90 -15.77 -9.17
C TYR A 180 2.24 -15.83 -10.56
N GLU A 181 0.96 -15.54 -10.60
CA GLU A 181 0.17 -15.43 -11.81
C GLU A 181 0.29 -14.04 -12.44
N PRO A 182 0.93 -13.88 -13.63
CA PRO A 182 1.11 -12.56 -14.24
C PRO A 182 -0.19 -11.83 -14.58
N ASP A 183 -1.24 -12.59 -14.84
CA ASP A 183 -2.54 -12.07 -15.30
C ASP A 183 -3.53 -11.87 -14.14
N THR A 184 -3.10 -12.15 -12.90
CA THR A 184 -3.93 -12.03 -11.71
C THR A 184 -3.29 -11.09 -10.69
N PHE A 185 -3.86 -9.89 -10.54
CA PHE A 185 -3.28 -8.86 -9.70
C PHE A 185 -4.32 -7.92 -9.10
N LYS A 186 -3.93 -7.22 -8.05
CA LYS A 186 -4.59 -6.02 -7.51
C LYS A 186 -3.80 -4.80 -7.96
N LEU A 187 -4.46 -3.65 -8.10
CA LEU A 187 -3.80 -2.35 -8.36
C LEU A 187 -4.04 -1.41 -7.20
N TYR A 188 -2.97 -0.85 -6.67
CA TYR A 188 -3.00 0.18 -5.65
C TYR A 188 -2.46 1.48 -6.22
N PHE A 189 -2.94 2.63 -5.74
CA PHE A 189 -2.28 3.90 -6.05
C PHE A 189 -0.91 3.96 -5.40
N ALA A 190 0.05 4.58 -6.08
CA ALA A 190 1.40 4.80 -5.55
C ALA A 190 1.42 5.79 -4.38
N ASP A 191 0.34 6.58 -4.24
CA ASP A 191 0.12 7.51 -3.14
C ASP A 191 -1.37 7.46 -2.73
N THR A 192 -1.63 7.29 -1.44
CA THR A 192 -2.99 7.12 -0.93
C THR A 192 -3.84 8.40 -1.05
N GLY A 193 -3.22 9.59 -1.01
CA GLY A 193 -3.93 10.85 -1.26
C GLY A 193 -4.52 10.93 -2.68
N LEU A 194 -3.87 10.30 -3.66
CA LEU A 194 -4.42 10.21 -5.02
C LEU A 194 -5.65 9.29 -5.06
N LEU A 195 -5.68 8.21 -4.28
CA LEU A 195 -6.88 7.38 -4.12
C LEU A 195 -8.02 8.19 -3.52
N VAL A 196 -7.75 8.99 -2.48
CA VAL A 196 -8.74 9.85 -1.82
C VAL A 196 -9.29 10.87 -2.80
N SER A 197 -8.44 11.50 -3.61
CA SER A 197 -8.88 12.51 -4.59
C SER A 197 -9.74 11.95 -5.74
N MET A 198 -9.77 10.62 -5.91
CA MET A 198 -10.64 9.94 -6.87
C MET A 198 -12.03 9.62 -6.30
N LEU A 199 -12.27 9.87 -5.03
CA LEU A 199 -13.59 9.74 -4.39
C LEU A 199 -14.42 10.99 -4.66
N ASP A 200 -15.75 10.85 -4.51
CA ASP A 200 -16.66 12.00 -4.51
C ASP A 200 -16.45 12.90 -3.29
N ASP A 201 -16.90 14.15 -3.38
CA ASP A 201 -16.65 15.16 -2.34
C ASP A 201 -17.30 14.77 -1.01
N GLU A 202 -18.47 14.14 -1.02
CA GLU A 202 -19.15 13.65 0.19
C GLU A 202 -18.35 12.53 0.87
N SER A 203 -17.80 11.58 0.10
CA SER A 203 -16.94 10.53 0.63
C SER A 203 -15.65 11.08 1.23
N GLN A 204 -15.08 12.14 0.63
CA GLN A 204 -13.90 12.80 1.19
C GLN A 204 -14.23 13.51 2.52
N GLU A 205 -15.40 14.16 2.63
CA GLU A 205 -15.86 14.77 3.90
C GLU A 205 -16.11 13.72 4.97
N ASP A 206 -16.70 12.59 4.62
CA ASP A 206 -16.94 11.49 5.53
C ASP A 206 -15.63 10.85 6.04
N LEU A 207 -14.58 10.78 5.20
CA LEU A 207 -13.23 10.37 5.63
C LEU A 207 -12.66 11.35 6.67
N ARG A 208 -12.73 12.66 6.41
CA ARG A 208 -12.25 13.71 7.33
C ARG A 208 -12.99 13.66 8.66
N ALA A 209 -14.30 13.42 8.62
CA ALA A 209 -15.12 13.25 9.83
C ALA A 209 -14.89 11.88 10.53
N ASN A 210 -13.95 11.06 10.05
CA ASN A 210 -13.68 9.70 10.54
C ASN A 210 -14.93 8.81 10.61
N LYS A 211 -15.89 9.05 9.73
CA LYS A 211 -17.10 8.23 9.64
C LYS A 211 -16.79 6.85 9.07
N ASN A 212 -17.68 5.90 9.31
CA ASN A 212 -17.51 4.55 8.78
C ASN A 212 -17.95 4.48 7.31
N LEU A 213 -17.00 4.52 6.39
CA LEU A 213 -17.21 4.42 4.94
C LEU A 213 -17.31 2.98 4.42
N GLY A 214 -17.47 1.99 5.32
CA GLY A 214 -17.63 0.59 4.91
C GLY A 214 -16.45 0.05 4.10
N VAL A 215 -16.69 -0.33 2.86
CA VAL A 215 -15.70 -0.96 1.96
C VAL A 215 -14.59 0.01 1.54
N TYR A 216 -14.89 1.31 1.34
CA TYR A 216 -13.89 2.33 1.02
C TYR A 216 -12.80 2.44 2.09
N LYS A 217 -13.17 2.34 3.36
CA LYS A 217 -12.21 2.38 4.46
C LYS A 217 -11.24 1.19 4.41
N GLY A 218 -11.74 0.01 4.06
CA GLY A 218 -10.90 -1.17 3.84
C GLY A 218 -9.92 -1.00 2.66
N ALA A 219 -10.40 -0.43 1.55
CA ALA A 219 -9.57 -0.13 0.37
C ALA A 219 -8.46 0.87 0.71
N LEU A 220 -8.80 1.93 1.45
CA LEU A 220 -7.87 2.97 1.86
C LEU A 220 -6.73 2.41 2.71
N TYR A 221 -7.06 1.64 3.77
CA TYR A 221 -6.04 1.05 4.64
C TYR A 221 -5.17 0.02 3.91
N GLU A 222 -5.75 -0.78 3.01
CA GLU A 222 -4.97 -1.75 2.23
C GLU A 222 -4.05 -1.04 1.22
N ASN A 223 -4.54 0.02 0.55
CA ASN A 223 -3.68 0.84 -0.33
C ASN A 223 -2.50 1.44 0.43
N MET A 224 -2.75 2.01 1.58
CA MET A 224 -1.76 2.63 2.44
C MET A 224 -0.70 1.65 2.95
N VAL A 225 -1.10 0.45 3.38
CA VAL A 225 -0.15 -0.59 3.77
C VAL A 225 0.68 -1.04 2.56
N GLY A 226 0.05 -1.25 1.39
CA GLY A 226 0.74 -1.55 0.15
C GLY A 226 1.76 -0.48 -0.25
N GLU A 227 1.37 0.79 -0.20
CA GLU A 227 2.24 1.95 -0.43
C GLU A 227 3.44 1.95 0.54
N ALA A 228 3.18 1.78 1.85
CA ALA A 228 4.23 1.76 2.86
C ALA A 228 5.21 0.59 2.66
N LEU A 229 4.74 -0.57 2.22
CA LEU A 229 5.60 -1.71 1.89
C LEU A 229 6.51 -1.42 0.70
N ILE A 230 5.98 -0.81 -0.37
CA ILE A 230 6.78 -0.40 -1.55
C ILE A 230 7.85 0.61 -1.15
N LYS A 231 7.51 1.65 -0.39
CA LYS A 231 8.48 2.67 0.08
C LYS A 231 9.61 2.08 0.93
N GLN A 232 9.36 0.95 1.58
CA GLN A 232 10.37 0.18 2.31
C GLN A 232 11.15 -0.83 1.43
N GLY A 233 10.84 -0.89 0.12
CA GLY A 233 11.54 -1.73 -0.86
C GLY A 233 11.02 -3.17 -0.91
N TYR A 234 9.82 -3.46 -0.42
CA TYR A 234 9.17 -4.75 -0.63
C TYR A 234 8.46 -4.76 -1.99
N LYS A 235 8.41 -5.93 -2.63
CA LYS A 235 7.51 -6.19 -3.76
C LYS A 235 6.17 -6.68 -3.21
N LEU A 236 5.07 -6.30 -3.85
CA LEU A 236 3.74 -6.68 -3.39
C LEU A 236 3.30 -8.00 -4.01
N PHE A 237 2.94 -8.92 -3.15
CA PHE A 237 2.28 -10.18 -3.49
C PHE A 237 1.12 -10.41 -2.52
N TYR A 238 0.04 -11.02 -3.01
CA TYR A 238 -1.07 -11.50 -2.19
C TYR A 238 -1.37 -12.96 -2.52
N TYR A 239 -2.16 -13.61 -1.70
CA TYR A 239 -2.63 -14.95 -1.99
C TYR A 239 -4.13 -15.06 -1.78
N LYS A 240 -4.77 -15.77 -2.69
CA LYS A 240 -6.18 -16.14 -2.56
C LYS A 240 -6.34 -17.54 -3.11
N LYS A 241 -6.70 -18.49 -2.24
CA LYS A 241 -6.99 -19.86 -2.64
C LYS A 241 -8.33 -19.91 -3.40
N GLU A 242 -8.33 -20.52 -4.57
CA GLU A 242 -9.56 -20.75 -5.34
C GLU A 242 -10.57 -21.56 -4.50
N ASP A 243 -11.85 -21.28 -4.72
CA ASP A 243 -13.00 -21.93 -4.03
C ASP A 243 -12.89 -21.96 -2.50
N SER A 244 -12.21 -20.98 -1.91
CA SER A 244 -11.97 -20.88 -0.47
C SER A 244 -12.07 -19.43 0.01
N THR A 245 -12.27 -19.28 1.32
CA THR A 245 -12.16 -17.99 2.01
C THR A 245 -10.72 -17.66 2.47
N LEU A 246 -9.76 -18.55 2.16
CA LEU A 246 -8.36 -18.38 2.53
C LEU A 246 -7.73 -17.30 1.64
N GLU A 247 -7.45 -16.15 2.23
CA GLU A 247 -6.84 -15.01 1.58
C GLU A 247 -5.89 -14.31 2.55
N ALA A 248 -4.77 -13.78 2.06
CA ALA A 248 -3.90 -12.86 2.77
C ALA A 248 -3.64 -11.63 1.90
N ASP A 249 -3.70 -10.44 2.50
CA ASP A 249 -3.65 -9.16 1.77
C ASP A 249 -2.29 -8.92 1.14
N PHE A 250 -1.19 -9.20 1.89
CA PHE A 250 0.17 -9.09 1.40
C PHE A 250 1.06 -10.19 1.97
N PHE A 251 2.22 -10.35 1.31
CA PHE A 251 3.32 -11.16 1.81
C PHE A 251 4.62 -10.39 1.74
N ILE A 252 5.41 -10.51 2.78
CA ILE A 252 6.80 -10.04 2.80
C ILE A 252 7.74 -11.21 3.06
N ARG A 253 8.99 -11.06 2.64
CA ARG A 253 10.03 -12.04 2.88
C ARG A 253 10.97 -11.59 3.99
N SER A 254 11.24 -12.47 4.96
CA SER A 254 12.41 -12.47 5.80
C SER A 254 13.46 -13.44 5.24
N ILE A 255 14.64 -13.57 5.90
CA ILE A 255 15.73 -14.43 5.41
C ILE A 255 15.27 -15.87 5.17
N ALA A 256 14.50 -16.46 6.10
CA ALA A 256 14.09 -17.86 6.07
C ALA A 256 12.58 -18.08 6.12
N SER A 257 11.76 -17.02 6.07
CA SER A 257 10.32 -17.13 6.28
C SER A 257 9.56 -16.26 5.32
N LEU A 258 8.40 -16.75 4.92
CA LEU A 258 7.36 -16.02 4.23
C LEU A 258 6.35 -15.51 5.27
N ILE A 259 6.08 -14.22 5.31
CA ILE A 259 5.30 -13.59 6.36
C ILE A 259 4.03 -12.99 5.74
N PRO A 260 2.85 -13.53 6.02
CA PRO A 260 1.59 -12.90 5.66
C PRO A 260 1.38 -11.62 6.45
N VAL A 261 0.95 -10.57 5.75
CA VAL A 261 0.57 -9.28 6.32
C VAL A 261 -0.91 -9.06 6.05
N GLU A 262 -1.67 -8.90 7.12
CA GLU A 262 -3.12 -8.73 7.09
C GLU A 262 -3.50 -7.31 7.48
N VAL A 263 -4.47 -6.74 6.77
CA VAL A 263 -4.98 -5.38 7.01
C VAL A 263 -6.44 -5.45 7.46
N LYS A 264 -6.74 -5.08 8.69
CA LYS A 264 -8.09 -5.16 9.25
C LYS A 264 -8.66 -3.79 9.59
N ALA A 265 -9.58 -3.29 8.78
CA ALA A 265 -10.29 -2.03 9.03
C ALA A 265 -11.15 -2.04 10.32
N LYS A 266 -11.52 -3.21 10.81
CA LYS A 266 -12.25 -3.43 12.07
C LYS A 266 -11.52 -4.46 12.91
N SER A 267 -11.78 -4.48 14.22
CA SER A 267 -11.35 -5.57 15.10
C SER A 267 -11.95 -6.89 14.59
N GLY A 268 -11.16 -7.73 13.97
CA GLY A 268 -11.58 -9.01 13.41
C GLY A 268 -10.52 -10.08 13.64
N ARG A 269 -10.97 -11.35 13.76
CA ARG A 269 -10.07 -12.50 13.85
C ARG A 269 -9.40 -12.71 12.50
N ALA A 270 -8.09 -12.89 12.48
CA ALA A 270 -7.30 -13.21 11.28
C ALA A 270 -7.35 -14.72 11.00
N LYS A 271 -8.55 -15.26 10.67
CA LYS A 271 -8.75 -16.71 10.48
C LYS A 271 -7.87 -17.28 9.37
N SER A 272 -7.78 -16.61 8.22
CA SER A 272 -6.94 -17.03 7.11
C SER A 272 -5.47 -17.08 7.51
N MET A 273 -4.99 -16.03 8.21
CA MET A 273 -3.62 -15.98 8.70
C MET A 273 -3.32 -17.12 9.69
N LYS A 274 -4.24 -17.38 10.64
CA LYS A 274 -4.09 -18.51 11.56
C LYS A 274 -3.98 -19.84 10.80
N THR A 275 -4.83 -20.06 9.78
CA THR A 275 -4.74 -21.25 8.94
C THR A 275 -3.40 -21.35 8.22
N LEU A 276 -2.89 -20.24 7.65
CA LEU A 276 -1.59 -20.22 6.98
C LEU A 276 -0.44 -20.56 7.92
N ILE A 277 -0.48 -20.07 9.18
CA ILE A 277 0.58 -20.28 10.17
C ILE A 277 0.56 -21.71 10.75
N THR A 278 -0.62 -22.30 10.93
CA THR A 278 -0.76 -23.58 11.65
C THR A 278 -0.81 -24.82 10.75
N SER A 279 -0.92 -24.63 9.45
CA SER A 279 -1.03 -25.75 8.50
C SER A 279 0.35 -26.17 8.01
N ASP A 280 0.67 -27.46 8.14
CA ASP A 280 1.89 -28.08 7.57
C ASP A 280 1.98 -27.93 6.05
N HIS A 281 0.88 -27.54 5.41
CA HIS A 281 0.85 -27.28 3.97
C HIS A 281 1.62 -26.02 3.55
N TYR A 282 1.92 -25.12 4.51
CA TYR A 282 2.64 -23.87 4.28
C TYR A 282 3.90 -23.76 5.16
N PRO A 283 4.93 -24.59 4.94
CA PRO A 283 6.07 -24.75 5.84
C PRO A 283 6.94 -23.51 5.98
N ASP A 284 6.90 -22.61 4.99
CA ASP A 284 7.66 -21.35 5.00
C ASP A 284 7.01 -20.26 5.88
N ILE A 285 5.75 -20.49 6.34
CA ILE A 285 4.97 -19.51 7.11
C ILE A 285 4.95 -19.91 8.58
N ARG A 286 5.72 -19.20 9.41
CA ARG A 286 5.82 -19.50 10.84
C ARG A 286 5.03 -18.54 11.73
N TYR A 287 4.86 -17.30 11.30
CA TYR A 287 4.13 -16.24 12.00
C TYR A 287 3.59 -15.23 10.99
N GLY A 288 2.76 -14.31 11.48
CA GLY A 288 2.16 -13.28 10.63
C GLY A 288 2.10 -11.92 11.32
N ILE A 289 1.91 -10.87 10.52
CA ILE A 289 1.79 -9.49 10.98
C ILE A 289 0.41 -8.96 10.62
N LYS A 290 -0.24 -8.33 11.58
CA LYS A 290 -1.56 -7.73 11.41
C LYS A 290 -1.49 -6.23 11.71
N PHE A 291 -1.89 -5.41 10.74
CA PHE A 291 -2.12 -3.98 10.94
C PHE A 291 -3.60 -3.71 11.17
N SER A 292 -3.91 -2.99 12.22
CA SER A 292 -5.29 -2.67 12.61
C SER A 292 -5.37 -1.38 13.43
N LYS A 293 -6.56 -1.04 13.91
CA LYS A 293 -6.75 0.04 14.89
C LYS A 293 -6.35 -0.35 16.32
N ASN A 294 -6.12 -1.64 16.57
CA ASN A 294 -5.77 -2.10 17.90
C ASN A 294 -4.34 -1.68 18.27
N ASN A 295 -4.09 -1.62 19.56
CA ASN A 295 -2.75 -1.42 20.10
C ASN A 295 -1.83 -2.62 19.81
N ILE A 296 -0.56 -2.48 20.14
CA ILE A 296 0.43 -3.57 20.03
C ILE A 296 -0.04 -4.76 20.83
N GLY A 297 0.05 -5.95 20.22
CA GLY A 297 -0.32 -7.21 20.84
C GLY A 297 0.25 -8.40 20.09
N HIS A 298 0.33 -9.52 20.78
CA HIS A 298 0.79 -10.79 20.24
C HIS A 298 -0.14 -11.92 20.70
N GLU A 299 -0.64 -12.71 19.78
CA GLU A 299 -1.49 -13.88 20.06
C GLU A 299 -1.37 -14.89 18.92
N ASP A 300 -1.24 -16.17 19.22
CA ASP A 300 -1.21 -17.27 18.23
C ASP A 300 -0.17 -17.04 17.11
N ARG A 301 1.04 -16.58 17.43
CA ARG A 301 2.10 -16.22 16.47
C ARG A 301 1.70 -15.12 15.47
N ILE A 302 0.70 -14.30 15.82
CA ILE A 302 0.26 -13.12 15.07
C ILE A 302 0.64 -11.87 15.86
N TYR A 303 1.52 -11.07 15.27
CA TYR A 303 1.96 -9.79 15.82
C TYR A 303 1.08 -8.68 15.30
N THR A 304 0.36 -8.00 16.20
CA THR A 304 -0.56 -6.92 15.84
C THR A 304 0.09 -5.58 16.13
N PHE A 305 0.03 -4.68 15.16
CA PHE A 305 0.52 -3.31 15.28
C PHE A 305 -0.56 -2.32 14.83
N PRO A 306 -0.60 -1.10 15.41
CA PRO A 306 -1.38 0.00 14.88
C PRO A 306 -0.94 0.35 13.46
N TYR A 307 -1.86 0.86 12.64
CA TYR A 307 -1.55 1.25 11.25
C TYR A 307 -0.40 2.25 11.13
N PHE A 308 -0.31 3.21 12.05
CA PHE A 308 0.74 4.21 12.05
C PHE A 308 2.16 3.63 12.26
N CYS A 309 2.28 2.35 12.59
CA CYS A 309 3.55 1.65 12.67
C CYS A 309 4.00 1.02 11.34
N THR A 310 3.16 1.04 10.30
CA THR A 310 3.44 0.31 9.04
C THR A 310 4.74 0.74 8.39
N PHE A 311 5.08 2.03 8.41
CA PHE A 311 6.30 2.57 7.81
C PHE A 311 7.60 2.10 8.51
N LEU A 312 7.49 1.58 9.73
CA LEU A 312 8.60 1.05 10.51
C LEU A 312 8.82 -0.46 10.35
N LEU A 313 7.96 -1.14 9.57
CA LEU A 313 7.98 -2.60 9.50
C LEU A 313 9.36 -3.17 9.14
N LYS A 314 10.04 -2.60 8.17
CA LYS A 314 11.37 -3.07 7.77
C LYS A 314 12.42 -2.90 8.88
N ARG A 315 12.38 -1.78 9.62
CA ARG A 315 13.27 -1.53 10.75
C ARG A 315 12.96 -2.45 11.93
N PHE A 316 11.68 -2.76 12.14
CA PHE A 316 11.23 -3.76 13.12
C PHE A 316 11.77 -5.15 12.77
N MET A 317 11.66 -5.55 11.48
CA MET A 317 12.11 -6.86 11.02
C MET A 317 13.63 -7.07 11.12
N VAL A 318 14.43 -6.01 11.21
CA VAL A 318 15.89 -6.12 11.43
C VAL A 318 16.14 -6.62 12.85
N GLY A 319 16.66 -7.84 12.95
CA GLY A 319 16.94 -8.50 14.23
C GLY A 319 15.73 -9.09 14.94
N PHE A 320 14.56 -9.06 14.30
CA PHE A 320 13.38 -9.72 14.83
C PHE A 320 13.46 -11.24 14.58
N HIS A 321 13.37 -12.00 15.63
CA HIS A 321 13.20 -13.46 15.64
C HIS A 321 11.88 -13.74 16.34
N ALA A 322 10.95 -14.40 15.64
CA ALA A 322 9.74 -14.88 16.29
C ALA A 322 10.14 -15.90 17.37
N GLU A 323 9.57 -15.77 18.57
CA GLU A 323 9.80 -16.76 19.62
C GLU A 323 9.35 -18.13 19.08
N GLU A 324 10.27 -19.09 19.03
CA GLU A 324 9.93 -20.50 18.89
C GLU A 324 9.23 -20.85 20.21
N GLU A 325 7.92 -21.15 20.17
CA GLU A 325 7.27 -21.76 21.33
C GLU A 325 8.06 -23.03 21.66
N THR A 326 8.83 -22.96 22.75
CA THR A 326 9.35 -24.14 23.40
C THR A 326 8.14 -24.94 23.89
N GLU A 327 7.89 -26.09 23.22
CA GLU A 327 6.93 -27.10 23.67
C GLU A 327 7.18 -27.54 25.11
#